data_3be97dc475b6db33d77d6e60baab2f69
#
_entry.id   3be97dc475b6db33d77d6e60baab2f69
#
_cell.length_a   1.000
_cell.length_b   1.000
_cell.length_c   1.000
_cell.angle_alpha   90.00
_cell.angle_beta   90.00
_cell.angle_gamma   90.00
#
_symmetry.space_group_name_H-M   'P 1'
#
loop_
_entity.id
_entity.type
_entity.pdbx_description
1 polymer ?
#
loop_
_entity_poly.entity_id
_entity_poly.type
_entity_poly.pdbx_seq_one_letter_code
_entity_poly.pdbx_strand_id
1 'polypeptide(L)'
;LSIRRQRQMCIRDRVKGICFTVGIELMLGADIVVAADNCRFSQMEVQRGIMATGGATLRMAERAGTGNALLHLLTADEFGSAEAYRLNFVQKVVPAGQELDEALAIAQRIAAQAPRAVVATRLNVLKAIEQGQAAAVADFIPVQKQLANSEDAAEGVRAFVERRPAQFSGR
;
A
#
# COMPACT_ATOMS: atom_id res chain seq x y z
N LEU A 1 -10.28 -15.16 9.29
CA LEU A 1 -9.64 -13.83 9.38
C LEU A 1 -10.15 -13.00 8.21
N SER A 2 -10.89 -11.92 8.49
CA SER A 2 -11.43 -11.07 7.44
C SER A 2 -10.30 -10.33 6.72
N ILE A 3 -10.21 -10.48 5.40
CA ILE A 3 -9.29 -9.75 4.51
C ILE A 3 -9.39 -8.23 4.75
N ARG A 4 -10.56 -7.72 5.15
CA ARG A 4 -10.79 -6.32 5.51
C ARG A 4 -10.00 -5.86 6.75
N ARG A 5 -9.84 -6.70 7.78
CA ARG A 5 -9.08 -6.34 9.00
C ARG A 5 -7.57 -6.24 8.75
N GLN A 6 -7.02 -7.04 7.84
CA GLN A 6 -5.60 -6.94 7.49
C GLN A 6 -5.25 -5.63 6.79
N ARG A 7 -6.16 -5.05 5.99
CA ARG A 7 -5.94 -3.76 5.33
C ARG A 7 -5.93 -2.55 6.28
N GLN A 8 -6.49 -2.68 7.49
CA GLN A 8 -6.53 -1.56 8.44
C GLN A 8 -5.22 -1.36 9.22
N MET A 9 -4.31 -2.33 9.21
CA MET A 9 -3.16 -2.35 10.13
C MET A 9 -1.81 -1.94 9.53
N CYS A 10 -1.62 -1.98 8.21
CA CYS A 10 -0.31 -1.73 7.61
C CYS A 10 -0.37 -0.74 6.45
N ILE A 11 -0.09 0.53 6.72
CA ILE A 11 0.11 1.53 5.66
C ILE A 11 1.38 1.19 4.87
N ARG A 12 2.39 0.59 5.50
CA ARG A 12 3.66 0.20 4.88
C ARG A 12 4.16 -1.15 5.39
N ASP A 13 4.90 -1.83 4.54
CA ASP A 13 5.62 -3.06 4.88
C ASP A 13 7.04 -3.02 4.32
N ARG A 14 7.90 -3.89 4.82
CA ARG A 14 9.25 -4.13 4.31
C ARG A 14 9.50 -5.61 4.10
N VAL A 15 10.21 -5.93 3.03
CA VAL A 15 10.52 -7.31 2.68
C VAL A 15 12.02 -7.47 2.42
N LYS A 16 12.59 -8.55 2.94
CA LYS A 16 13.97 -8.96 2.63
C LYS A 16 14.07 -10.48 2.49
N GLY A 17 14.98 -10.94 1.65
CA GLY A 17 15.23 -12.36 1.44
C GLY A 17 14.06 -13.07 0.80
N ILE A 18 13.60 -14.17 1.38
CA ILE A 18 12.54 -15.02 0.83
C ILE A 18 11.17 -14.54 1.28
N CYS A 19 10.28 -14.27 0.32
CA CYS A 19 8.90 -13.89 0.53
C CYS A 19 7.99 -14.75 -0.35
N PHE A 20 7.62 -15.92 0.14
CA PHE A 20 6.83 -16.91 -0.60
C PHE A 20 5.42 -17.05 -0.01
N THR A 21 4.45 -17.46 -0.84
CA THR A 21 3.09 -17.85 -0.43
C THR A 21 2.41 -16.81 0.48
N VAL A 22 2.11 -17.16 1.71
CA VAL A 22 1.51 -16.26 2.71
C VAL A 22 2.32 -14.98 2.93
N GLY A 23 3.64 -15.01 2.73
CA GLY A 23 4.49 -13.81 2.79
C GLY A 23 4.08 -12.78 1.73
N ILE A 24 3.83 -13.20 0.49
CA ILE A 24 3.32 -12.33 -0.57
C ILE A 24 1.91 -11.82 -0.20
N GLU A 25 1.05 -12.67 0.33
CA GLU A 25 -0.31 -12.29 0.71
C GLU A 25 -0.34 -11.23 1.81
N LEU A 26 0.55 -11.35 2.81
CA LEU A 26 0.75 -10.35 3.87
C LEU A 26 1.32 -9.05 3.30
N MET A 27 2.38 -9.13 2.50
CA MET A 27 3.00 -8.00 1.83
C MET A 27 1.98 -7.21 1.00
N LEU A 28 1.19 -7.89 0.17
CA LEU A 28 0.15 -7.28 -0.65
C LEU A 28 -1.02 -6.71 0.18
N GLY A 29 -1.12 -7.07 1.45
CA GLY A 29 -2.05 -6.45 2.41
C GLY A 29 -1.65 -5.04 2.83
N ALA A 30 -0.38 -4.66 2.68
CA ALA A 30 0.09 -3.30 2.92
C ALA A 30 -0.20 -2.37 1.74
N ASP A 31 -0.32 -1.06 2.02
CA ASP A 31 -0.55 -0.06 0.97
C ASP A 31 0.75 0.28 0.23
N ILE A 32 1.87 0.34 0.94
CA ILE A 32 3.20 0.66 0.43
C ILE A 32 4.18 -0.42 0.88
N VAL A 33 4.95 -0.96 -0.05
CA VAL A 33 5.94 -2.00 0.20
C VAL A 33 7.31 -1.53 -0.25
N VAL A 34 8.31 -1.70 0.62
CA VAL A 34 9.73 -1.54 0.32
C VAL A 34 10.39 -2.91 0.34
N ALA A 35 11.11 -3.27 -0.70
CA ALA A 35 11.84 -4.53 -0.78
C ALA A 35 13.35 -4.31 -0.89
N ALA A 36 14.11 -5.23 -0.30
CA ALA A 36 15.53 -5.37 -0.62
C ALA A 36 15.70 -5.86 -2.06
N ASP A 37 16.80 -5.47 -2.71
CA ASP A 37 17.10 -5.83 -4.09
C ASP A 37 17.34 -7.34 -4.31
N ASN A 38 17.65 -8.07 -3.24
CA ASN A 38 17.91 -9.50 -3.25
C ASN A 38 16.69 -10.35 -2.84
N CYS A 39 15.48 -9.81 -2.84
CA CYS A 39 14.29 -10.59 -2.51
C CYS A 39 13.94 -11.60 -3.60
N ARG A 40 13.37 -12.71 -3.15
CA ARG A 40 12.83 -13.79 -3.97
C ARG A 40 11.37 -14.00 -3.62
N PHE A 41 10.53 -14.03 -4.62
CA PHE A 41 9.07 -14.15 -4.51
C PHE A 41 8.59 -15.36 -5.30
N SER A 42 7.61 -16.10 -4.77
CA SER A 42 6.90 -17.15 -5.49
C SER A 42 5.56 -17.45 -4.81
N GLN A 43 4.52 -17.62 -5.59
CA GLN A 43 3.20 -18.05 -5.10
C GLN A 43 3.00 -19.51 -5.47
N MET A 44 3.29 -20.42 -4.52
CA MET A 44 3.57 -21.83 -4.77
C MET A 44 2.38 -22.76 -4.55
N GLU A 45 1.18 -22.25 -4.29
CA GLU A 45 0.00 -23.03 -3.89
C GLU A 45 -0.42 -24.04 -4.96
N VAL A 46 -0.38 -23.64 -6.24
CA VAL A 46 -0.79 -24.53 -7.35
C VAL A 46 0.11 -25.75 -7.49
N GLN A 47 1.39 -25.64 -7.11
CA GLN A 47 2.32 -26.79 -7.06
C GLN A 47 1.95 -27.81 -5.98
N ARG A 48 1.03 -27.47 -5.09
CA ARG A 48 0.56 -28.31 -3.99
C ARG A 48 -0.92 -28.68 -4.14
N GLY A 49 -1.50 -28.39 -5.31
CA GLY A 49 -2.90 -28.70 -5.62
C GLY A 49 -3.92 -27.86 -4.86
N ILE A 50 -3.52 -26.69 -4.34
CA ILE A 50 -4.40 -25.76 -3.63
C ILE A 50 -4.34 -24.36 -4.27
N MET A 51 -5.23 -23.49 -3.86
CA MET A 51 -5.32 -22.10 -4.29
C MET A 51 -4.89 -21.16 -3.15
N ALA A 52 -4.26 -20.04 -3.48
CA ALA A 52 -3.98 -18.96 -2.54
C ALA A 52 -5.30 -18.35 -2.00
N THR A 53 -5.48 -18.35 -0.68
CA THR A 53 -6.72 -17.90 -0.02
C THR A 53 -6.56 -16.68 0.87
N GLY A 54 -5.32 -16.20 1.08
CA GLY A 54 -5.04 -14.98 1.86
C GLY A 54 -5.13 -13.68 1.06
N GLY A 55 -5.51 -13.75 -0.22
CA GLY A 55 -5.81 -12.60 -1.06
C GLY A 55 -4.84 -12.35 -2.20
N ALA A 56 -3.86 -13.24 -2.48
CA ALA A 56 -2.94 -13.07 -3.60
C ALA A 56 -3.69 -13.02 -4.95
N THR A 57 -4.65 -13.91 -5.16
CA THR A 57 -5.45 -13.96 -6.40
C THR A 57 -6.15 -12.65 -6.73
N LEU A 58 -6.56 -11.90 -5.72
CA LEU A 58 -7.24 -10.61 -5.87
C LEU A 58 -6.23 -9.48 -6.04
N ARG A 59 -5.29 -9.35 -5.07
CA ARG A 59 -4.38 -8.20 -5.00
C ARG A 59 -3.31 -8.20 -6.08
N MET A 60 -2.85 -9.38 -6.52
CA MET A 60 -1.92 -9.45 -7.66
C MET A 60 -2.61 -8.99 -8.94
N ALA A 61 -3.86 -9.40 -9.18
CA ALA A 61 -4.63 -8.97 -10.34
C ALA A 61 -4.95 -7.46 -10.30
N GLU A 62 -5.31 -6.92 -9.13
CA GLU A 62 -5.53 -5.48 -8.93
C GLU A 62 -4.29 -4.64 -9.26
N ARG A 63 -3.09 -5.09 -8.85
CA ARG A 63 -1.84 -4.32 -8.99
C ARG A 63 -1.17 -4.49 -10.34
N ALA A 64 -1.13 -5.71 -10.88
CA ALA A 64 -0.37 -6.05 -12.08
C ALA A 64 -1.21 -6.27 -13.33
N GLY A 65 -2.53 -6.30 -13.18
CA GLY A 65 -3.45 -6.76 -14.22
C GLY A 65 -3.51 -8.29 -14.32
N THR A 66 -4.59 -8.79 -14.90
CA THR A 66 -4.94 -10.22 -14.88
C THR A 66 -3.85 -11.10 -15.50
N GLY A 67 -3.31 -10.74 -16.68
CA GLY A 67 -2.32 -11.57 -17.38
C GLY A 67 -1.04 -11.76 -16.58
N ASN A 68 -0.46 -10.68 -16.04
CA ASN A 68 0.75 -10.74 -15.22
C ASN A 68 0.51 -11.52 -13.91
N ALA A 69 -0.65 -11.31 -13.27
CA ALA A 69 -1.00 -12.03 -12.06
C ALA A 69 -1.12 -13.54 -12.33
N LEU A 70 -1.85 -13.94 -13.39
CA LEU A 70 -2.02 -15.33 -13.74
C LEU A 70 -0.70 -16.00 -14.12
N LEU A 71 0.21 -15.30 -14.81
CA LEU A 71 1.54 -15.86 -15.11
C LEU A 71 2.19 -16.39 -13.82
N HIS A 72 2.33 -15.58 -12.79
CA HIS A 72 3.00 -15.99 -11.56
C HIS A 72 2.15 -16.90 -10.66
N LEU A 73 0.83 -16.73 -10.66
CA LEU A 73 -0.06 -17.57 -9.86
C LEU A 73 -0.18 -18.99 -10.39
N LEU A 74 -0.13 -19.18 -11.72
CA LEU A 74 -0.35 -20.49 -12.34
C LEU A 74 0.94 -21.25 -12.62
N THR A 75 2.05 -20.56 -12.90
CA THR A 75 3.36 -21.21 -13.07
C THR A 75 4.05 -21.47 -11.72
N ALA A 76 3.75 -20.65 -10.72
CA ALA A 76 4.48 -20.59 -9.45
C ALA A 76 5.98 -20.33 -9.62
N ASP A 77 6.40 -19.77 -10.76
CA ASP A 77 7.78 -19.41 -11.00
C ASP A 77 8.26 -18.35 -10.02
N GLU A 78 9.52 -18.50 -9.63
CA GLU A 78 10.17 -17.53 -8.76
C GLU A 78 10.53 -16.28 -9.55
N PHE A 79 10.35 -15.11 -8.91
CA PHE A 79 10.72 -13.80 -9.48
C PHE A 79 11.44 -12.94 -8.43
N GLY A 80 12.25 -11.99 -8.89
CA GLY A 80 13.03 -11.10 -8.04
C GLY A 80 12.39 -9.75 -7.80
N SER A 81 13.11 -8.89 -7.05
CA SER A 81 12.64 -7.55 -6.65
C SER A 81 12.39 -6.62 -7.84
N ALA A 82 13.18 -6.72 -8.91
CA ALA A 82 12.98 -5.93 -10.11
C ALA A 82 11.63 -6.23 -10.80
N GLU A 83 11.27 -7.52 -10.88
CA GLU A 83 9.98 -7.93 -11.43
C GLU A 83 8.83 -7.56 -10.48
N ALA A 84 8.99 -7.75 -9.18
CA ALA A 84 8.00 -7.30 -8.18
C ALA A 84 7.72 -5.79 -8.27
N TYR A 85 8.75 -4.99 -8.54
CA TYR A 85 8.62 -3.54 -8.78
C TYR A 85 7.89 -3.26 -10.10
N ARG A 86 8.27 -3.92 -11.19
CA ARG A 86 7.59 -3.79 -12.51
C ARG A 86 6.11 -4.11 -12.43
N LEU A 87 5.75 -5.08 -11.59
CA LEU A 87 4.37 -5.54 -11.37
C LEU A 87 3.59 -4.70 -10.33
N ASN A 88 4.17 -3.63 -9.81
CA ASN A 88 3.58 -2.82 -8.75
C ASN A 88 3.28 -3.58 -7.44
N PHE A 89 3.88 -4.74 -7.23
CA PHE A 89 3.79 -5.45 -5.95
C PHE A 89 4.61 -4.75 -4.87
N VAL A 90 5.70 -4.10 -5.29
CA VAL A 90 6.63 -3.33 -4.46
C VAL A 90 6.73 -1.91 -5.03
N GLN A 91 6.67 -0.90 -4.17
CA GLN A 91 6.73 0.51 -4.58
C GLN A 91 8.15 1.09 -4.53
N LYS A 92 9.07 0.43 -3.83
CA LYS A 92 10.47 0.82 -3.79
C LYS A 92 11.38 -0.38 -3.59
N VAL A 93 12.48 -0.42 -4.34
CA VAL A 93 13.55 -1.40 -4.17
C VAL A 93 14.81 -0.66 -3.72
N VAL A 94 15.47 -1.18 -2.70
CA VAL A 94 16.69 -0.61 -2.11
C VAL A 94 17.74 -1.70 -1.90
N PRO A 95 19.04 -1.36 -1.76
CA PRO A 95 20.05 -2.33 -1.39
C PRO A 95 19.70 -3.10 -0.13
N ALA A 96 20.04 -4.38 -0.10
CA ALA A 96 19.77 -5.27 1.05
C ALA A 96 20.32 -4.67 2.35
N GLY A 97 19.50 -4.63 3.39
CA GLY A 97 19.78 -4.01 4.69
C GLY A 97 19.28 -2.58 4.85
N GLN A 98 18.87 -1.90 3.77
CA GLN A 98 18.34 -0.52 3.83
C GLN A 98 16.80 -0.47 3.81
N GLU A 99 16.12 -1.59 3.65
CA GLU A 99 14.66 -1.65 3.49
C GLU A 99 13.90 -1.13 4.70
N LEU A 100 14.45 -1.31 5.91
CA LEU A 100 13.82 -0.79 7.12
C LEU A 100 13.95 0.73 7.21
N ASP A 101 15.14 1.27 6.99
CA ASP A 101 15.40 2.71 7.09
C ASP A 101 14.57 3.48 6.06
N GLU A 102 14.48 2.95 4.83
CA GLU A 102 13.66 3.55 3.78
C GLU A 102 12.16 3.49 4.13
N ALA A 103 11.69 2.34 4.63
CA ALA A 103 10.30 2.22 5.07
C ALA A 103 9.97 3.19 6.21
N LEU A 104 10.89 3.37 7.17
CA LEU A 104 10.75 4.35 8.25
C LEU A 104 10.76 5.79 7.71
N ALA A 105 11.63 6.12 6.76
CA ALA A 105 11.67 7.43 6.13
C ALA A 105 10.35 7.76 5.41
N ILE A 106 9.75 6.79 4.71
CA ILE A 106 8.42 6.94 4.10
C ILE A 106 7.36 7.19 5.18
N ALA A 107 7.39 6.39 6.26
CA ALA A 107 6.44 6.54 7.36
C ALA A 107 6.53 7.91 8.03
N GLN A 108 7.73 8.42 8.27
CA GLN A 108 7.96 9.75 8.84
C GLN A 108 7.40 10.85 7.94
N ARG A 109 7.59 10.75 6.62
CA ARG A 109 7.00 11.68 5.65
C ARG A 109 5.47 11.66 5.69
N ILE A 110 4.86 10.48 5.82
CA ILE A 110 3.41 10.35 5.96
C ILE A 110 2.94 10.92 7.31
N ALA A 111 3.65 10.61 8.40
CA ALA A 111 3.32 11.10 9.73
C ALA A 111 3.46 12.63 9.88
N ALA A 112 4.25 13.27 9.04
CA ALA A 112 4.37 14.72 8.98
C ALA A 112 3.20 15.41 8.26
N GLN A 113 2.29 14.67 7.62
CA GLN A 113 1.11 15.23 6.97
C GLN A 113 -0.08 15.33 7.93
N ALA A 114 -1.10 16.12 7.55
CA ALA A 114 -2.34 16.27 8.32
C ALA A 114 -3.03 14.90 8.53
N PRO A 115 -3.12 14.38 9.78
CA PRO A 115 -3.53 13.00 10.02
C PRO A 115 -4.92 12.66 9.48
N ARG A 116 -5.89 13.57 9.65
CA ARG A 116 -7.27 13.37 9.14
C ARG A 116 -7.31 13.31 7.61
N ALA A 117 -6.51 14.13 6.94
CA ALA A 117 -6.43 14.12 5.47
C ALA A 117 -5.79 12.83 4.96
N VAL A 118 -4.71 12.34 5.61
CA VAL A 118 -4.07 11.05 5.29
C VAL A 118 -5.08 9.92 5.39
N VAL A 119 -5.80 9.83 6.51
CA VAL A 119 -6.81 8.78 6.73
C VAL A 119 -7.92 8.87 5.69
N ALA A 120 -8.48 10.06 5.45
CA ALA A 120 -9.56 10.25 4.49
C ALA A 120 -9.13 9.88 3.06
N THR A 121 -7.94 10.31 2.64
CA THR A 121 -7.39 9.98 1.32
C THR A 121 -7.23 8.46 1.16
N ARG A 122 -6.62 7.81 2.14
CA ARG A 122 -6.45 6.35 2.12
C ARG A 122 -7.79 5.62 2.03
N LEU A 123 -8.75 5.99 2.88
CA LEU A 123 -10.08 5.34 2.92
C LEU A 123 -10.83 5.55 1.61
N ASN A 124 -10.70 6.70 0.97
CA ASN A 124 -11.35 6.98 -0.32
C ASN A 124 -10.75 6.11 -1.45
N VAL A 125 -9.42 5.94 -1.49
CA VAL A 125 -8.76 5.02 -2.43
C VAL A 125 -9.26 3.58 -2.24
N LEU A 126 -9.29 3.10 -0.99
CA LEU A 126 -9.77 1.74 -0.69
C LEU A 126 -11.26 1.56 -1.04
N LYS A 127 -12.07 2.58 -0.80
CA LYS A 127 -13.49 2.58 -1.17
C LYS A 127 -13.68 2.47 -2.69
N ALA A 128 -12.85 3.17 -3.48
CA ALA A 128 -12.89 3.05 -4.93
C ALA A 128 -12.59 1.62 -5.41
N ILE A 129 -11.63 0.95 -4.78
CA ILE A 129 -11.28 -0.45 -5.10
C ILE A 129 -12.39 -1.41 -4.66
N GLU A 130 -12.94 -1.24 -3.47
CA GLU A 130 -13.88 -2.19 -2.87
C GLU A 130 -15.33 -2.00 -3.34
N GLN A 131 -15.75 -0.76 -3.62
CA GLN A 131 -17.13 -0.37 -3.89
C GLN A 131 -17.33 0.32 -5.23
N GLY A 132 -16.25 0.56 -5.97
CA GLY A 132 -16.26 1.24 -7.26
C GLY A 132 -16.12 2.77 -7.16
N GLN A 133 -15.75 3.39 -8.28
CA GLN A 133 -15.46 4.82 -8.37
C GLN A 133 -16.66 5.71 -7.96
N ALA A 134 -17.88 5.33 -8.36
CA ALA A 134 -19.07 6.11 -8.03
C ALA A 134 -19.27 6.29 -6.51
N ALA A 135 -19.02 5.22 -5.73
CA ALA A 135 -19.08 5.26 -4.28
C ALA A 135 -18.01 6.17 -3.67
N ALA A 136 -16.80 6.15 -4.22
CA ALA A 136 -15.71 7.00 -3.74
C ALA A 136 -15.95 8.49 -4.09
N VAL A 137 -16.45 8.78 -5.29
CA VAL A 137 -16.78 10.14 -5.74
C VAL A 137 -17.88 10.77 -4.87
N ALA A 138 -18.86 9.99 -4.42
CA ALA A 138 -19.91 10.47 -3.54
C ALA A 138 -19.37 11.07 -2.21
N ASP A 139 -18.19 10.64 -1.77
CA ASP A 139 -17.55 11.14 -0.55
C ASP A 139 -16.75 12.44 -0.77
N PHE A 140 -16.43 12.84 -2.00
CA PHE A 140 -15.51 13.96 -2.25
C PHE A 140 -15.98 15.26 -1.56
N ILE A 141 -17.19 15.69 -1.81
CA ILE A 141 -17.68 16.97 -1.26
C ILE A 141 -17.92 16.88 0.26
N PRO A 142 -18.61 15.86 0.81
CA PRO A 142 -18.79 15.76 2.26
C PRO A 142 -17.46 15.71 3.03
N VAL A 143 -16.51 14.86 2.60
CA VAL A 143 -15.22 14.71 3.26
C VAL A 143 -14.38 15.97 3.11
N GLN A 144 -14.33 16.58 1.92
CA GLN A 144 -13.60 17.83 1.70
C GLN A 144 -14.12 18.98 2.57
N LYS A 145 -15.44 19.13 2.70
CA LYS A 145 -16.03 20.13 3.62
C LYS A 145 -15.60 19.91 5.07
N GLN A 146 -15.57 18.63 5.52
CA GLN A 146 -15.14 18.29 6.88
C GLN A 146 -13.67 18.62 7.10
N LEU A 147 -12.79 18.30 6.13
CA LEU A 147 -11.36 18.58 6.22
C LEU A 147 -11.07 20.08 6.15
N ALA A 148 -11.73 20.82 5.27
CA ALA A 148 -11.54 22.26 5.09
C ALA A 148 -11.86 23.09 6.37
N ASN A 149 -12.75 22.56 7.22
CA ASN A 149 -13.11 23.20 8.49
C ASN A 149 -12.18 22.78 9.67
N SER A 150 -11.08 22.05 9.42
CA SER A 150 -10.15 21.61 10.45
C SER A 150 -9.08 22.67 10.77
N GLU A 151 -8.51 22.60 11.98
CA GLU A 151 -7.37 23.41 12.37
C GLU A 151 -6.14 23.11 11.48
N ASP A 152 -5.99 21.83 11.06
CA ASP A 152 -4.91 21.41 10.17
C ASP A 152 -5.03 22.04 8.78
N ALA A 153 -6.24 22.22 8.25
CA ALA A 153 -6.43 22.91 6.97
C ALA A 153 -6.02 24.40 7.08
N ALA A 154 -6.40 25.07 8.17
CA ALA A 154 -5.99 26.44 8.43
C ALA A 154 -4.48 26.57 8.60
N GLU A 155 -3.85 25.63 9.32
CA GLU A 155 -2.39 25.55 9.48
C GLU A 155 -1.69 25.32 8.14
N GLY A 156 -2.21 24.43 7.31
CA GLY A 156 -1.65 24.16 5.97
C GLY A 156 -1.58 25.42 5.11
N VAL A 157 -2.66 26.22 5.11
CA VAL A 157 -2.71 27.51 4.40
C VAL A 157 -1.70 28.51 4.98
N ARG A 158 -1.66 28.66 6.31
CA ARG A 158 -0.70 29.57 6.97
C ARG A 158 0.74 29.18 6.66
N ALA A 159 1.09 27.91 6.85
CA ALA A 159 2.44 27.40 6.59
C ALA A 159 2.88 27.65 5.14
N PHE A 160 1.96 27.46 4.19
CA PHE A 160 2.22 27.76 2.77
C PHE A 160 2.51 29.23 2.51
N VAL A 161 1.69 30.14 3.04
CA VAL A 161 1.89 31.60 2.90
C VAL A 161 3.21 32.04 3.56
N GLU A 162 3.50 31.51 4.74
CA GLU A 162 4.69 31.84 5.53
C GLU A 162 5.95 31.10 5.05
N ARG A 163 5.84 30.19 4.07
CA ARG A 163 6.95 29.38 3.51
C ARG A 163 7.72 28.59 4.58
N ARG A 164 7.02 28.02 5.53
CA ARG A 164 7.56 27.17 6.59
C ARG A 164 6.94 25.76 6.57
N PRO A 165 7.55 24.78 7.21
CA PRO A 165 6.89 23.50 7.45
C PRO A 165 5.62 23.66 8.28
N ALA A 166 4.57 22.94 7.89
CA ALA A 166 3.31 22.91 8.64
C ALA A 166 3.46 22.04 9.90
N GLN A 167 2.72 22.38 10.95
CA GLN A 167 2.65 21.64 12.22
C GLN A 167 1.22 21.16 12.46
N PHE A 168 0.94 19.96 12.00
CA PHE A 168 -0.40 19.39 12.08
C PHE A 168 -0.67 18.74 13.44
N SER A 169 -1.89 18.91 13.94
CA SER A 169 -2.32 18.42 15.26
C SER A 169 -3.39 17.31 15.18
N GLY A 170 -3.96 17.07 14.00
CA GLY A 170 -5.06 16.13 13.80
C GLY A 170 -6.44 16.66 14.20
N ARG A 171 -6.57 17.96 14.36
CA ARG A 171 -7.83 18.63 14.79
C ARG A 171 -8.47 19.48 13.72
#